data_84c5f802d76ae73a71c34b5be91e19a7
#
_entry.id   84c5f802d76ae73a71c34b5be91e19a7
#
_cell.length_a   1.000
_cell.length_b   1.000
_cell.length_c   1.000
_cell.angle_alpha   90.00
_cell.angle_beta   90.00
_cell.angle_gamma   90.00
#
_symmetry.space_group_name_H-M   'P 1'
#
loop_
_entity.id
_entity.type
_entity.pdbx_description
1 polymer ?
#
loop_
_entity_poly.entity_id
_entity_poly.type
_entity_poly.pdbx_seq_one_letter_code
_entity_poly.pdbx_strand_id
1 'polypeptide(L)'
;MTMKKFEVQLSGLSIPCAVRFPETERYFREFAPKAELCANSAPLLCPEQAEIPEEDWNSALEFGMLDCPHTEYTVLTAYFSDILLRYHRVILHGVALLYQEKAYLICADSGVGKSTQARILQELRPGEFEVICGDRPILRFNDLNDQITVHPSPWNGKENWGSACTAPLAALILLERGEENQIAPLTIRDAVVPMYTHFIHTGWEPENIQQVAAMESKLLSAVSLWKLTTHDVPNSTKMLLERLFS
;
A
#
# COMPACT_ATOMS: atom_id res chain seq x y z
N MET A 1 -7.38 -2.21 30.34
CA MET A 1 -8.11 -3.13 29.45
C MET A 1 -7.10 -4.20 29.02
N THR A 2 -7.43 -5.51 29.05
CA THR A 2 -6.47 -6.54 28.67
C THR A 2 -6.36 -6.55 27.15
N MET A 3 -5.14 -6.31 26.63
CA MET A 3 -4.89 -6.34 25.19
C MET A 3 -4.98 -7.76 24.65
N LYS A 4 -5.58 -7.93 23.47
CA LYS A 4 -5.60 -9.19 22.75
C LYS A 4 -4.37 -9.29 21.86
N LYS A 5 -3.65 -10.44 21.94
CA LYS A 5 -2.42 -10.69 21.19
C LYS A 5 -2.62 -11.81 20.18
N PHE A 6 -2.06 -11.66 18.98
CA PHE A 6 -2.10 -12.63 17.88
C PHE A 6 -0.97 -12.35 16.88
N GLU A 7 -0.79 -13.25 15.90
CA GLU A 7 0.20 -13.11 14.83
C GLU A 7 -0.47 -12.63 13.54
N VAL A 8 0.20 -11.73 12.83
CA VAL A 8 -0.21 -11.23 11.50
C VAL A 8 0.86 -11.57 10.47
N GLN A 9 0.48 -12.24 9.39
CA GLN A 9 1.38 -12.56 8.30
C GLN A 9 1.30 -11.49 7.21
N LEU A 10 2.43 -10.82 6.93
CA LEU A 10 2.56 -9.77 5.92
C LEU A 10 3.82 -9.96 5.10
N SER A 11 3.68 -10.15 3.78
CA SER A 11 4.82 -10.18 2.83
C SER A 11 5.97 -11.11 3.27
N GLY A 12 5.63 -12.31 3.78
CA GLY A 12 6.59 -13.32 4.25
C GLY A 12 7.16 -13.07 5.64
N LEU A 13 6.59 -12.16 6.43
CA LEU A 13 6.89 -11.95 7.84
C LEU A 13 5.71 -12.39 8.70
N SER A 14 5.99 -12.94 9.89
CA SER A 14 5.01 -13.12 10.97
C SER A 14 5.31 -12.09 12.05
N ILE A 15 4.38 -11.16 12.28
CA ILE A 15 4.53 -10.01 13.16
C ILE A 15 3.55 -10.15 14.32
N PRO A 16 4.02 -10.23 15.58
CA PRO A 16 3.15 -10.16 16.75
C PRO A 16 2.35 -8.86 16.74
N CYS A 17 1.06 -8.94 17.04
CA CYS A 17 0.17 -7.79 17.10
C CYS A 17 -0.61 -7.77 18.42
N ALA A 18 -0.77 -6.60 19.01
CA ALA A 18 -1.60 -6.40 20.19
C ALA A 18 -2.63 -5.31 19.94
N VAL A 19 -3.90 -5.60 20.29
CA VAL A 19 -5.03 -4.69 20.07
C VAL A 19 -5.85 -4.51 21.35
N ARG A 20 -6.46 -3.33 21.50
CA ARG A 20 -7.36 -3.02 22.62
C ARG A 20 -8.81 -3.42 22.33
N PHE A 21 -9.26 -3.28 21.07
CA PHE A 21 -10.54 -3.80 20.64
C PHE A 21 -10.39 -5.24 20.14
N PRO A 22 -10.97 -6.25 20.81
CA PRO A 22 -10.87 -7.64 20.35
C PRO A 22 -11.40 -7.88 18.92
N GLU A 23 -12.32 -7.03 18.48
CA GLU A 23 -12.93 -7.09 17.15
C GLU A 23 -11.94 -6.69 16.04
N THR A 24 -10.90 -5.89 16.37
CA THR A 24 -9.85 -5.50 15.40
C THR A 24 -9.12 -6.71 14.83
N GLU A 25 -8.93 -7.78 15.62
CA GLU A 25 -8.33 -9.03 15.14
C GLU A 25 -9.08 -9.63 13.94
N ARG A 26 -10.41 -9.47 13.86
CA ARG A 26 -11.21 -10.01 12.76
C ARG A 26 -10.75 -9.51 11.41
N TYR A 27 -10.40 -8.23 11.29
CA TYR A 27 -9.92 -7.65 10.02
C TYR A 27 -8.64 -8.32 9.53
N PHE A 28 -7.74 -8.66 10.46
CA PHE A 28 -6.50 -9.37 10.11
C PHE A 28 -6.78 -10.86 9.81
N ARG A 29 -7.69 -11.51 10.52
CA ARG A 29 -8.06 -12.90 10.26
C ARG A 29 -8.75 -13.11 8.92
N GLU A 30 -9.54 -12.16 8.46
CA GLU A 30 -10.16 -12.19 7.14
C GLU A 30 -9.13 -12.12 6.01
N PHE A 31 -7.96 -11.53 6.27
CA PHE A 31 -6.84 -11.48 5.32
C PHE A 31 -5.92 -12.72 5.39
N ALA A 32 -5.84 -13.43 6.51
CA ALA A 32 -4.89 -14.52 6.72
C ALA A 32 -4.83 -15.56 5.57
N PRO A 33 -5.96 -16.04 4.99
CA PRO A 33 -5.92 -16.98 3.87
C PRO A 33 -5.21 -16.44 2.64
N LYS A 34 -5.30 -15.13 2.36
CA LYS A 34 -4.59 -14.47 1.24
C LYS A 34 -3.10 -14.41 1.51
N ALA A 35 -2.70 -14.11 2.76
CA ALA A 35 -1.30 -14.09 3.15
C ALA A 35 -0.63 -15.45 3.00
N GLU A 36 -1.30 -16.53 3.38
CA GLU A 36 -0.82 -17.90 3.24
C GLU A 36 -0.63 -18.30 1.78
N LEU A 37 -1.56 -17.96 0.89
CA LEU A 37 -1.46 -18.23 -0.55
C LEU A 37 -0.30 -17.47 -1.22
N CYS A 38 0.08 -16.31 -0.69
CA CYS A 38 1.22 -15.52 -1.18
C CYS A 38 2.57 -15.99 -0.61
N ALA A 39 2.58 -16.89 0.37
CA ALA A 39 3.81 -17.33 1.02
C ALA A 39 4.50 -18.43 0.21
N ASN A 40 5.70 -18.15 -0.29
CA ASN A 40 6.55 -19.15 -0.98
C ASN A 40 7.43 -19.96 -0.01
N SER A 41 7.44 -19.61 1.27
CA SER A 41 8.24 -20.25 2.33
C SER A 41 7.63 -19.94 3.71
N ALA A 42 8.09 -20.63 4.75
CA ALA A 42 7.73 -20.29 6.12
C ALA A 42 8.06 -18.82 6.41
N PRO A 43 7.15 -18.08 7.09
CA PRO A 43 7.38 -16.66 7.38
C PRO A 43 8.55 -16.48 8.36
N LEU A 44 9.30 -15.40 8.17
CA LEU A 44 10.30 -14.96 9.12
C LEU A 44 9.58 -14.37 10.35
N LEU A 45 9.92 -14.86 11.54
CA LEU A 45 9.37 -14.35 12.79
C LEU A 45 10.02 -13.02 13.15
N CYS A 46 9.18 -11.98 13.34
CA CYS A 46 9.64 -10.67 13.80
C CYS A 46 9.64 -10.63 15.34
N PRO A 47 10.71 -10.17 16.00
CA PRO A 47 10.74 -9.97 17.44
C PRO A 47 9.91 -8.75 17.88
N GLU A 48 9.71 -7.78 16.99
CA GLU A 48 8.94 -6.56 17.26
C GLU A 48 7.45 -6.83 17.26
N GLN A 49 6.72 -6.19 18.17
CA GLN A 49 5.26 -6.25 18.26
C GLN A 49 4.62 -5.00 17.67
N ALA A 50 3.65 -5.16 16.78
CA ALA A 50 2.82 -4.06 16.30
C ALA A 50 1.72 -3.76 17.34
N GLU A 51 1.80 -2.57 17.93
CA GLU A 51 0.80 -2.06 18.88
C GLU A 51 0.80 -0.53 18.84
N ILE A 52 -0.32 0.08 19.24
CA ILE A 52 -0.39 1.52 19.48
C ILE A 52 0.08 1.76 20.91
N PRO A 53 1.20 2.49 21.17
CA PRO A 53 1.66 2.80 22.50
C PRO A 53 0.60 3.49 23.34
N GLU A 54 0.68 3.39 24.66
CA GLU A 54 -0.34 3.95 25.56
C GLU A 54 -0.42 5.47 25.49
N GLU A 55 0.71 6.13 25.30
CA GLU A 55 0.79 7.59 25.13
C GLU A 55 0.09 8.06 23.85
N ASP A 56 0.36 7.37 22.72
CA ASP A 56 -0.28 7.69 21.43
C ASP A 56 -1.77 7.37 21.46
N TRP A 57 -2.15 6.26 22.13
CA TRP A 57 -3.54 5.91 22.34
C TRP A 57 -4.31 6.99 23.12
N ASN A 58 -3.77 7.44 24.25
CA ASN A 58 -4.40 8.45 25.07
C ASN A 58 -4.52 9.80 24.35
N SER A 59 -3.45 10.20 23.63
CA SER A 59 -3.49 11.41 22.81
C SER A 59 -4.56 11.32 21.71
N ALA A 60 -4.63 10.19 21.02
CA ALA A 60 -5.63 10.00 19.97
C ALA A 60 -7.08 9.95 20.51
N LEU A 61 -7.30 9.42 21.72
CA LEU A 61 -8.61 9.45 22.37
C LEU A 61 -9.05 10.87 22.72
N GLU A 62 -8.15 11.73 23.20
CA GLU A 62 -8.45 13.14 23.50
C GLU A 62 -8.95 13.90 22.26
N PHE A 63 -8.48 13.52 21.08
CA PHE A 63 -8.91 14.07 19.79
C PHE A 63 -10.07 13.29 19.14
N GLY A 64 -10.64 12.28 19.81
CA GLY A 64 -11.73 11.44 19.27
C GLY A 64 -11.33 10.58 18.08
N MET A 65 -10.03 10.25 17.94
CA MET A 65 -9.48 9.56 16.77
C MET A 65 -9.47 8.03 16.92
N LEU A 66 -9.55 7.47 18.12
CA LEU A 66 -9.51 6.02 18.39
C LEU A 66 -10.76 5.57 19.15
N ASP A 67 -11.91 5.63 18.49
CA ASP A 67 -13.22 5.38 19.08
C ASP A 67 -13.81 4.00 18.78
N CYS A 68 -13.20 3.26 17.84
CA CYS A 68 -13.75 1.99 17.39
C CYS A 68 -12.67 1.04 16.81
N PRO A 69 -12.99 -0.27 16.66
CA PRO A 69 -12.07 -1.28 16.11
C PRO A 69 -11.52 -0.93 14.73
N HIS A 70 -12.33 -0.31 13.87
CA HIS A 70 -11.89 0.07 12.52
C HIS A 70 -10.83 1.17 12.54
N THR A 71 -10.96 2.14 13.45
CA THR A 71 -9.97 3.20 13.60
C THR A 71 -8.66 2.65 14.14
N GLU A 72 -8.69 1.78 15.18
CA GLU A 72 -7.50 1.07 15.66
C GLU A 72 -6.81 0.30 14.54
N TYR A 73 -7.56 -0.49 13.78
CA TYR A 73 -7.05 -1.23 12.63
C TYR A 73 -6.36 -0.33 11.58
N THR A 74 -6.94 0.84 11.32
CA THR A 74 -6.41 1.80 10.36
C THR A 74 -5.11 2.44 10.87
N VAL A 75 -5.07 2.84 12.14
CA VAL A 75 -3.89 3.45 12.77
C VAL A 75 -2.74 2.46 12.88
N LEU A 76 -3.01 1.19 13.19
CA LEU A 76 -2.00 0.14 13.25
C LEU A 76 -1.18 0.00 11.96
N THR A 77 -1.70 0.45 10.80
CA THR A 77 -0.94 0.43 9.54
C THR A 77 0.42 1.13 9.68
N ALA A 78 0.48 2.27 10.38
CA ALA A 78 1.73 3.02 10.56
C ALA A 78 2.75 2.23 11.41
N TYR A 79 2.31 1.61 12.48
CA TYR A 79 3.18 0.80 13.34
C TYR A 79 3.68 -0.47 12.65
N PHE A 80 2.82 -1.13 11.87
CA PHE A 80 3.25 -2.22 11.00
C PHE A 80 4.26 -1.75 9.96
N SER A 81 4.05 -0.55 9.39
CA SER A 81 4.97 -0.01 8.39
C SER A 81 6.35 0.25 8.96
N ASP A 82 6.47 0.78 10.17
CA ASP A 82 7.76 1.00 10.83
C ASP A 82 8.52 -0.31 11.09
N ILE A 83 7.80 -1.40 11.43
CA ILE A 83 8.40 -2.73 11.53
C ILE A 83 8.85 -3.22 10.15
N LEU A 84 7.97 -3.12 9.15
CA LEU A 84 8.24 -3.56 7.78
C LEU A 84 9.45 -2.87 7.15
N LEU A 85 9.70 -1.59 7.46
CA LEU A 85 10.87 -0.84 7.00
C LEU A 85 12.19 -1.54 7.35
N ARG A 86 12.32 -2.09 8.56
CA ARG A 86 13.52 -2.81 9.03
C ARG A 86 13.81 -4.08 8.23
N TYR A 87 12.81 -4.58 7.52
CA TYR A 87 12.89 -5.77 6.68
C TYR A 87 12.81 -5.44 5.18
N HIS A 88 13.15 -4.21 4.78
CA HIS A 88 13.14 -3.74 3.39
C HIS A 88 11.76 -3.83 2.74
N ARG A 89 10.73 -3.42 3.46
CA ARG A 89 9.35 -3.34 2.99
C ARG A 89 8.74 -2.00 3.35
N VAL A 90 7.89 -1.48 2.46
CA VAL A 90 7.14 -0.23 2.70
C VAL A 90 5.66 -0.44 2.38
N ILE A 91 4.80 0.31 3.06
CA ILE A 91 3.38 0.42 2.71
C ILE A 91 3.17 1.75 1.99
N LEU A 92 2.51 1.71 0.83
CA LEU A 92 2.13 2.91 0.09
C LEU A 92 0.61 3.08 0.02
N HIS A 93 0.14 4.32 0.10
CA HIS A 93 -1.26 4.64 -0.16
C HIS A 93 -1.51 4.69 -1.67
N GLY A 94 -2.09 3.63 -2.20
CA GLY A 94 -2.34 3.47 -3.62
C GLY A 94 -3.14 2.23 -3.96
N VAL A 95 -3.58 2.12 -5.20
CA VAL A 95 -4.22 0.92 -5.75
C VAL A 95 -3.21 0.18 -6.61
N ALA A 96 -2.97 -1.09 -6.28
CA ALA A 96 -2.07 -1.96 -7.02
C ALA A 96 -2.86 -2.90 -7.93
N LEU A 97 -2.54 -2.86 -9.22
CA LEU A 97 -3.15 -3.68 -10.27
C LEU A 97 -2.14 -4.68 -10.80
N LEU A 98 -2.60 -5.89 -11.08
CA LEU A 98 -1.89 -6.90 -11.86
C LEU A 98 -2.34 -6.82 -13.32
N TYR A 99 -1.40 -6.77 -14.24
CA TYR A 99 -1.62 -6.89 -15.70
C TYR A 99 -0.42 -7.61 -16.31
N GLN A 100 -0.65 -8.70 -17.05
CA GLN A 100 0.40 -9.50 -17.71
C GLN A 100 1.59 -9.84 -16.78
N GLU A 101 1.27 -10.40 -15.60
CA GLU A 101 2.25 -10.82 -14.57
C GLU A 101 3.09 -9.67 -13.96
N LYS A 102 2.74 -8.42 -14.21
CA LYS A 102 3.40 -7.22 -13.66
C LYS A 102 2.43 -6.40 -12.85
N ALA A 103 2.95 -5.77 -11.80
CA ALA A 103 2.19 -4.86 -10.98
C ALA A 103 2.34 -3.40 -11.46
N TYR A 104 1.24 -2.66 -11.37
CA TYR A 104 1.15 -1.23 -11.66
C TYR A 104 0.50 -0.56 -10.46
N LEU A 105 1.13 0.47 -9.92
CA LEU A 105 0.66 1.15 -8.71
C LEU A 105 0.18 2.56 -9.04
N ILE A 106 -1.10 2.84 -8.76
CA ILE A 106 -1.72 4.17 -8.90
C ILE A 106 -1.74 4.83 -7.53
N CYS A 107 -0.96 5.88 -7.36
CA CYS A 107 -0.89 6.71 -6.15
C CYS A 107 -1.60 8.05 -6.38
N ALA A 108 -2.37 8.50 -5.43
CA ALA A 108 -3.04 9.79 -5.41
C ALA A 108 -3.59 10.10 -4.01
N ASP A 109 -3.96 11.33 -3.77
CA ASP A 109 -4.71 11.71 -2.58
C ASP A 109 -6.08 11.02 -2.52
N SER A 110 -6.67 11.01 -1.33
CA SER A 110 -8.00 10.43 -1.15
C SER A 110 -9.04 11.16 -2.02
N GLY A 111 -9.92 10.40 -2.68
CA GLY A 111 -11.00 10.96 -3.50
C GLY A 111 -10.61 11.42 -4.91
N VAL A 112 -9.35 11.35 -5.32
CA VAL A 112 -8.92 11.74 -6.67
C VAL A 112 -9.42 10.78 -7.75
N GLY A 113 -9.65 9.49 -7.42
CA GLY A 113 -10.24 8.55 -8.37
C GLY A 113 -9.43 7.26 -8.60
N LYS A 114 -8.47 6.89 -7.75
CA LYS A 114 -7.67 5.65 -7.86
C LYS A 114 -8.53 4.40 -8.10
N SER A 115 -9.46 4.12 -7.20
CA SER A 115 -10.35 2.94 -7.30
C SER A 115 -11.27 3.02 -8.52
N THR A 116 -11.65 4.22 -8.93
CA THR A 116 -12.47 4.43 -10.14
C THR A 116 -11.68 4.11 -11.40
N GLN A 117 -10.41 4.55 -11.48
CA GLN A 117 -9.51 4.17 -12.59
C GLN A 117 -9.37 2.65 -12.68
N ALA A 118 -9.10 1.98 -11.56
CA ALA A 118 -8.94 0.53 -11.51
C ALA A 118 -10.22 -0.22 -11.98
N ARG A 119 -11.40 0.23 -11.54
CA ARG A 119 -12.69 -0.35 -11.96
C ARG A 119 -12.92 -0.20 -13.45
N ILE A 120 -12.69 0.99 -14.00
CA ILE A 120 -12.89 1.23 -15.43
C ILE A 120 -11.91 0.40 -16.27
N LEU A 121 -10.65 0.21 -15.83
CA LEU A 121 -9.72 -0.70 -16.52
C LEU A 121 -10.26 -2.12 -16.59
N GLN A 122 -10.81 -2.65 -15.48
CA GLN A 122 -11.44 -3.98 -15.46
C GLN A 122 -12.70 -4.06 -16.33
N GLU A 123 -13.49 -2.98 -16.40
CA GLU A 123 -14.68 -2.91 -17.27
C GLU A 123 -14.30 -2.85 -18.76
N LEU A 124 -13.24 -2.11 -19.12
CA LEU A 124 -12.76 -1.99 -20.49
C LEU A 124 -12.09 -3.27 -21.02
N ARG A 125 -11.40 -4.00 -20.14
CA ARG A 125 -10.74 -5.28 -20.48
C ARG A 125 -11.02 -6.33 -19.39
N PRO A 126 -12.20 -6.95 -19.43
CA PRO A 126 -12.60 -7.95 -18.46
C PRO A 126 -11.63 -9.14 -18.41
N GLY A 127 -11.16 -9.49 -17.21
CA GLY A 127 -10.26 -10.61 -17.00
C GLY A 127 -8.78 -10.33 -17.24
N GLU A 128 -8.41 -9.16 -17.80
CA GLU A 128 -7.01 -8.80 -18.00
C GLU A 128 -6.38 -8.11 -16.76
N PHE A 129 -7.19 -7.42 -15.96
CA PHE A 129 -6.76 -6.71 -14.77
C PHE A 129 -7.27 -7.35 -13.50
N GLU A 130 -6.37 -7.57 -12.55
CA GLU A 130 -6.71 -8.02 -11.19
C GLU A 130 -6.21 -6.98 -10.17
N VAL A 131 -6.97 -6.73 -9.10
CA VAL A 131 -6.53 -5.84 -8.03
C VAL A 131 -5.74 -6.65 -7.00
N ILE A 132 -4.45 -6.37 -6.85
CA ILE A 132 -3.59 -6.95 -5.81
C ILE A 132 -4.00 -6.40 -4.45
N CYS A 133 -4.14 -5.06 -4.35
CA CYS A 133 -4.54 -4.37 -3.13
C CYS A 133 -5.21 -3.04 -3.48
N GLY A 134 -6.38 -2.77 -2.89
CA GLY A 134 -7.22 -1.62 -3.22
C GLY A 134 -6.88 -0.31 -2.53
N ASP A 135 -5.96 -0.32 -1.52
CA ASP A 135 -5.67 0.92 -0.77
C ASP A 135 -4.22 1.03 -0.28
N ARG A 136 -3.67 -0.02 0.36
CA ARG A 136 -2.36 0.04 1.02
C ARG A 136 -1.49 -1.19 0.72
N PRO A 137 -1.04 -1.38 -0.54
CA PRO A 137 -0.14 -2.47 -0.90
C PRO A 137 1.20 -2.37 -0.16
N ILE A 138 1.82 -3.54 0.03
CA ILE A 138 3.18 -3.65 0.56
C ILE A 138 4.15 -3.80 -0.61
N LEU A 139 5.18 -2.97 -0.67
CA LEU A 139 6.31 -3.14 -1.59
C LEU A 139 7.46 -3.79 -0.85
N ARG A 140 7.93 -4.93 -1.36
CA ARG A 140 9.11 -5.62 -0.87
C ARG A 140 10.28 -5.36 -1.80
N PHE A 141 11.37 -4.84 -1.27
CA PHE A 141 12.63 -4.62 -1.98
C PHE A 141 13.51 -5.86 -1.85
N ASN A 142 14.00 -6.35 -2.96
CA ASN A 142 14.93 -7.48 -2.96
C ASN A 142 16.36 -6.93 -3.00
N ASP A 143 17.17 -7.32 -2.01
CA ASP A 143 18.55 -6.82 -1.89
C ASP A 143 19.52 -7.46 -2.90
N LEU A 144 19.12 -8.56 -3.54
CA LEU A 144 20.00 -9.30 -4.45
C LEU A 144 19.90 -8.86 -5.92
N ASN A 145 18.76 -8.31 -6.35
CA ASN A 145 18.49 -8.04 -7.76
C ASN A 145 17.76 -6.74 -8.05
N ASP A 146 17.68 -5.84 -7.06
CA ASP A 146 16.95 -4.55 -7.12
C ASP A 146 15.46 -4.64 -7.54
N GLN A 147 14.92 -5.87 -7.59
CA GLN A 147 13.52 -6.08 -7.92
C GLN A 147 12.61 -5.65 -6.77
N ILE A 148 11.54 -4.97 -7.12
CA ILE A 148 10.50 -4.59 -6.17
C ILE A 148 9.26 -5.43 -6.48
N THR A 149 8.76 -6.15 -5.47
CA THR A 149 7.56 -6.98 -5.59
C THR A 149 6.42 -6.36 -4.80
N VAL A 150 5.25 -6.28 -5.43
CA VAL A 150 4.02 -5.82 -4.79
C VAL A 150 3.32 -7.00 -4.13
N HIS A 151 2.94 -6.83 -2.88
CA HIS A 151 2.21 -7.79 -2.08
C HIS A 151 0.87 -7.21 -1.63
N PRO A 152 -0.16 -8.05 -1.47
CA PRO A 152 -1.41 -7.64 -0.85
C PRO A 152 -1.19 -7.34 0.64
N SER A 153 -2.13 -6.57 1.19
CA SER A 153 -2.19 -6.26 2.61
C SER A 153 -3.63 -6.41 3.12
N PRO A 154 -3.85 -6.46 4.43
CA PRO A 154 -5.20 -6.45 4.98
C PRO A 154 -5.94 -5.13 4.71
N TRP A 155 -5.24 -4.03 4.52
CA TRP A 155 -5.83 -2.69 4.32
C TRP A 155 -6.24 -2.46 2.85
N ASN A 156 -7.38 -3.04 2.46
CA ASN A 156 -7.89 -3.04 1.08
C ASN A 156 -8.88 -1.91 0.76
N GLY A 157 -9.01 -0.92 1.66
CA GLY A 157 -9.95 0.17 1.49
C GLY A 157 -11.41 -0.23 1.73
N LYS A 158 -12.33 0.68 1.39
CA LYS A 158 -13.77 0.51 1.64
C LYS A 158 -14.39 -0.62 0.81
N GLU A 159 -13.86 -0.88 -0.35
CA GLU A 159 -14.30 -1.94 -1.25
C GLU A 159 -13.83 -3.33 -0.82
N ASN A 160 -12.96 -3.44 0.19
CA ASN A 160 -12.27 -4.67 0.58
C ASN A 160 -11.68 -5.43 -0.62
N TRP A 161 -11.02 -4.71 -1.51
CA TRP A 161 -10.65 -5.12 -2.84
C TRP A 161 -9.19 -5.57 -2.90
N GLY A 162 -8.95 -6.85 -3.12
CA GLY A 162 -7.60 -7.40 -3.21
C GLY A 162 -7.60 -8.90 -3.42
N SER A 163 -6.58 -9.36 -4.11
CA SER A 163 -6.34 -10.77 -4.44
C SER A 163 -5.16 -11.35 -3.66
N ALA A 164 -5.02 -12.67 -3.73
CA ALA A 164 -3.91 -13.40 -3.15
C ALA A 164 -2.78 -13.59 -4.19
N CYS A 165 -2.32 -12.50 -4.79
CA CYS A 165 -1.22 -12.57 -5.76
C CYS A 165 -0.12 -11.55 -5.44
N THR A 166 1.07 -11.83 -5.95
CA THR A 166 2.23 -10.94 -5.88
C THR A 166 2.83 -10.80 -7.27
N ALA A 167 3.35 -9.63 -7.61
CA ALA A 167 3.98 -9.41 -8.91
C ALA A 167 5.12 -8.38 -8.83
N PRO A 168 6.11 -8.45 -9.73
CA PRO A 168 7.13 -7.41 -9.85
C PRO A 168 6.50 -6.09 -10.27
N LEU A 169 6.89 -5.00 -9.61
CA LEU A 169 6.42 -3.66 -9.93
C LEU A 169 7.05 -3.16 -11.23
N ALA A 170 6.22 -2.81 -12.21
CA ALA A 170 6.65 -2.28 -13.51
C ALA A 170 6.58 -0.77 -13.59
N ALA A 171 5.54 -0.16 -13.02
CA ALA A 171 5.35 1.28 -13.10
C ALA A 171 4.61 1.86 -11.88
N LEU A 172 4.92 3.13 -11.60
CA LEU A 172 4.19 4.01 -10.71
C LEU A 172 3.44 5.06 -11.53
N ILE A 173 2.16 5.24 -11.24
CA ILE A 173 1.31 6.26 -11.84
C ILE A 173 0.87 7.23 -10.73
N LEU A 174 1.38 8.45 -10.77
CA LEU A 174 0.92 9.53 -9.91
C LEU A 174 -0.31 10.17 -10.55
N LEU A 175 -1.46 9.99 -9.91
CA LEU A 175 -2.75 10.51 -10.38
C LEU A 175 -3.09 11.81 -9.66
N GLU A 176 -3.42 12.84 -10.42
CA GLU A 176 -3.88 14.12 -9.89
C GLU A 176 -5.12 14.65 -10.63
N ARG A 177 -5.82 15.61 -10.04
CA ARG A 177 -6.89 16.37 -10.71
C ARG A 177 -6.30 17.50 -11.52
N GLY A 178 -6.91 17.81 -12.67
CA GLY A 178 -6.54 18.94 -13.51
C GLY A 178 -7.67 19.38 -14.42
N GLU A 179 -7.42 20.39 -15.24
CA GLU A 179 -8.41 20.96 -16.15
C GLU A 179 -8.58 20.13 -17.44
N GLU A 180 -7.55 19.34 -17.79
CA GLU A 180 -7.56 18.46 -18.96
C GLU A 180 -6.99 17.09 -18.61
N ASN A 181 -7.39 16.07 -19.38
CA ASN A 181 -6.80 14.74 -19.27
C ASN A 181 -5.43 14.74 -19.97
N GLN A 182 -4.42 14.28 -19.26
CA GLN A 182 -3.06 14.16 -19.78
C GLN A 182 -2.34 12.96 -19.15
N ILE A 183 -1.53 12.25 -19.95
CA ILE A 183 -0.58 11.26 -19.45
C ILE A 183 0.82 11.56 -20.01
N ALA A 184 1.80 11.61 -19.12
CA ALA A 184 3.19 11.92 -19.49
C ALA A 184 4.17 11.13 -18.60
N PRO A 185 5.39 10.81 -19.10
CA PRO A 185 6.46 10.34 -18.25
C PRO A 185 6.75 11.37 -17.16
N LEU A 186 7.04 10.89 -15.95
CA LEU A 186 7.39 11.72 -14.81
C LEU A 186 8.88 11.55 -14.51
N THR A 187 9.59 12.64 -14.25
CA THR A 187 11.00 12.57 -13.84
C THR A 187 11.11 12.22 -12.35
N ILE A 188 12.23 11.59 -11.95
CA ILE A 188 12.49 11.30 -10.53
C ILE A 188 12.40 12.58 -9.70
N ARG A 189 12.98 13.69 -10.20
CA ARG A 189 12.96 14.99 -9.53
C ARG A 189 11.54 15.47 -9.20
N ASP A 190 10.63 15.31 -10.16
CA ASP A 190 9.25 15.78 -10.01
C ASP A 190 8.39 14.78 -9.23
N ALA A 191 8.84 13.52 -9.09
CA ALA A 191 8.16 12.47 -8.36
C ALA A 191 8.45 12.48 -6.84
N VAL A 192 9.67 12.84 -6.41
CA VAL A 192 10.13 12.70 -5.01
C VAL A 192 9.13 13.30 -4.02
N VAL A 193 8.81 14.58 -4.11
CA VAL A 193 7.96 15.23 -3.12
C VAL A 193 6.53 14.69 -3.12
N PRO A 194 5.84 14.53 -4.27
CA PRO A 194 4.52 13.94 -4.30
C PRO A 194 4.49 12.48 -3.81
N MET A 195 5.47 11.66 -4.18
CA MET A 195 5.50 10.26 -3.81
C MET A 195 5.77 10.03 -2.33
N TYR A 196 6.62 10.87 -1.70
CA TYR A 196 6.92 10.77 -0.28
C TYR A 196 5.64 10.79 0.59
N THR A 197 4.65 11.60 0.22
CA THR A 197 3.40 11.72 0.98
C THR A 197 2.54 10.46 0.95
N HIS A 198 2.81 9.53 0.05
CA HIS A 198 2.09 8.25 -0.04
C HIS A 198 2.74 7.13 0.77
N PHE A 199 3.98 7.32 1.29
CA PHE A 199 4.56 6.35 2.22
C PHE A 199 3.88 6.44 3.58
N ILE A 200 3.50 5.29 4.12
CA ILE A 200 2.86 5.20 5.43
C ILE A 200 3.94 4.86 6.46
N HIS A 201 4.07 5.69 7.48
CA HIS A 201 4.97 5.51 8.61
C HIS A 201 4.52 6.40 9.77
N THR A 202 5.02 6.16 10.99
CA THR A 202 4.68 7.02 12.14
C THR A 202 5.29 8.43 12.04
N GLY A 203 6.41 8.54 11.34
CA GLY A 203 7.03 9.84 10.98
C GLY A 203 7.84 10.52 12.07
N TRP A 204 7.95 9.92 13.25
CA TRP A 204 8.56 10.58 14.39
C TRP A 204 10.04 10.24 14.59
N GLU A 205 10.44 9.02 14.20
CA GLU A 205 11.83 8.58 14.37
C GLU A 205 12.70 9.03 13.18
N PRO A 206 13.81 9.77 13.42
CA PRO A 206 14.70 10.23 12.34
C PRO A 206 15.25 9.09 11.48
N GLU A 207 15.49 7.92 12.06
CA GLU A 207 15.95 6.72 11.34
C GLU A 207 14.91 6.20 10.37
N ASN A 208 13.63 6.18 10.77
CA ASN A 208 12.53 5.80 9.87
C ASN A 208 12.41 6.76 8.68
N ILE A 209 12.53 8.07 8.92
CA ILE A 209 12.51 9.09 7.84
C ILE A 209 13.65 8.85 6.85
N GLN A 210 14.86 8.57 7.32
CA GLN A 210 16.00 8.27 6.46
C GLN A 210 15.80 6.98 5.66
N GLN A 211 15.27 5.94 6.30
CA GLN A 211 14.96 4.67 5.64
C GLN A 211 13.88 4.84 4.57
N VAL A 212 12.80 5.55 4.86
CA VAL A 212 11.74 5.87 3.88
C VAL A 212 12.33 6.61 2.68
N ALA A 213 13.15 7.65 2.90
CA ALA A 213 13.78 8.40 1.83
C ALA A 213 14.72 7.53 0.97
N ALA A 214 15.47 6.60 1.59
CA ALA A 214 16.31 5.66 0.88
C ALA A 214 15.49 4.67 0.04
N MET A 215 14.39 4.12 0.60
CA MET A 215 13.48 3.23 -0.13
C MET A 215 12.75 3.94 -1.26
N GLU A 216 12.33 5.18 -1.06
CA GLU A 216 11.75 6.01 -2.10
C GLU A 216 12.74 6.23 -3.25
N SER A 217 13.97 6.63 -2.96
CA SER A 217 15.01 6.82 -3.98
C SER A 217 15.24 5.55 -4.80
N LYS A 218 15.31 4.38 -4.13
CA LYS A 218 15.42 3.07 -4.77
C LYS A 218 14.20 2.76 -5.65
N LEU A 219 12.99 3.01 -5.14
CA LEU A 219 11.72 2.81 -5.85
C LEU A 219 11.66 3.64 -7.13
N LEU A 220 11.88 4.95 -7.02
CA LEU A 220 11.80 5.87 -8.15
C LEU A 220 12.85 5.61 -9.23
N SER A 221 13.98 5.01 -8.87
CA SER A 221 15.05 4.66 -9.81
C SER A 221 14.82 3.30 -10.50
N ALA A 222 14.02 2.42 -9.90
CA ALA A 222 13.84 1.03 -10.35
C ALA A 222 12.68 0.82 -11.33
N VAL A 223 11.71 1.75 -11.40
CA VAL A 223 10.47 1.56 -12.16
C VAL A 223 10.16 2.73 -13.08
N SER A 224 9.29 2.50 -14.07
CA SER A 224 8.79 3.59 -14.92
C SER A 224 7.84 4.49 -14.14
N LEU A 225 8.03 5.81 -14.28
CA LEU A 225 7.25 6.82 -13.59
C LEU A 225 6.34 7.57 -14.57
N TRP A 226 5.08 7.68 -14.21
CA TRP A 226 4.05 8.31 -15.03
C TRP A 226 3.22 9.28 -14.20
N LYS A 227 2.82 10.39 -14.82
CA LYS A 227 1.85 11.33 -14.30
C LYS A 227 0.58 11.21 -15.13
N LEU A 228 -0.55 10.97 -14.45
CA LEU A 228 -1.88 10.98 -15.05
C LEU A 228 -2.68 12.14 -14.45
N THR A 229 -2.88 13.18 -15.24
CA THR A 229 -3.80 14.27 -14.88
C THR A 229 -5.20 13.91 -15.35
N THR A 230 -6.19 13.99 -14.47
CA THR A 230 -7.59 13.63 -14.78
C THR A 230 -8.52 14.81 -14.57
N HIS A 231 -9.26 15.15 -15.62
CA HIS A 231 -10.45 15.98 -15.59
C HIS A 231 -11.69 15.11 -15.62
N ASP A 232 -11.70 14.16 -16.52
CA ASP A 232 -12.75 13.17 -16.73
C ASP A 232 -12.14 11.76 -16.60
N VAL A 233 -12.53 11.06 -15.53
CA VAL A 233 -11.95 9.76 -15.18
C VAL A 233 -12.12 8.71 -16.28
N PRO A 234 -13.29 8.49 -16.91
CA PRO A 234 -13.44 7.53 -17.99
C PRO A 234 -12.47 7.76 -19.17
N ASN A 235 -12.29 9.01 -19.60
CA ASN A 235 -11.40 9.31 -20.72
C ASN A 235 -9.93 9.26 -20.31
N SER A 236 -9.55 9.73 -19.12
CA SER A 236 -8.18 9.57 -18.63
C SER A 236 -7.80 8.10 -18.46
N THR A 237 -8.74 7.23 -18.07
CA THR A 237 -8.51 5.79 -17.99
C THR A 237 -8.25 5.17 -19.37
N LYS A 238 -8.96 5.60 -20.41
CA LYS A 238 -8.68 5.14 -21.80
C LYS A 238 -7.29 5.55 -22.24
N MET A 239 -6.87 6.79 -21.95
CA MET A 239 -5.51 7.25 -22.25
C MET A 239 -4.45 6.42 -21.50
N LEU A 240 -4.70 6.10 -20.23
CA LEU A 240 -3.85 5.23 -19.43
C LEU A 240 -3.75 3.84 -20.06
N LEU A 241 -4.89 3.25 -20.48
CA LEU A 241 -4.95 1.96 -21.13
C LEU A 241 -4.14 1.91 -22.43
N GLU A 242 -4.33 2.89 -23.30
CA GLU A 242 -3.62 3.00 -24.57
C GLU A 242 -2.12 3.22 -24.41
N ARG A 243 -1.71 3.91 -23.34
CA ARG A 243 -0.31 4.27 -23.14
C ARG A 243 0.54 3.21 -22.44
N LEU A 244 -0.02 2.52 -21.45
CA LEU A 244 0.74 1.59 -20.61
C LEU A 244 0.35 0.13 -20.82
N PHE A 245 -0.81 -0.15 -21.38
CA PHE A 245 -1.38 -1.50 -21.43
C PHE A 245 -1.75 -1.94 -22.87
N SER A 246 -1.18 -1.28 -23.86
CA SER A 246 -1.33 -1.64 -25.29
C SER A 246 -0.41 -2.81 -25.70
#